data_4d4697fab46058deb140585c7e45ccb8
#
_entry.id   4d4697fab46058deb140585c7e45ccb8
#
_cell.length_a   1.000
_cell.length_b   1.000
_cell.length_c   1.000
_cell.angle_alpha   90.00
_cell.angle_beta   90.00
_cell.angle_gamma   90.00
#
_symmetry.space_group_name_H-M   'P 1'
#
loop_
_entity.id
_entity.type
_entity.pdbx_description
1 polymer ?
#
loop_
_entity_poly.entity_id
_entity_poly.type
_entity_poly.pdbx_seq_one_letter_code
_entity_poly.pdbx_strand_id
1 'polypeptide(L)'
;MVAPRVAGTSGSEGSQAADAAECRDFGGRVVPCHIPGKGWFGGDGCWWQPATGNELAAAEAGGGKAVPPQRWYIGSCGDPLTNFWPASLVRFRQFAGQGPSRDLLADQAVRRLRLPAPLIEVNPRPPAPQVVFVPTWLWVDPGSWVERSATASAGGLTISATATPATVVWSMGDGQQVTCHGPGTRWRSGMDPSLRSPSCGHTYTAAPPSGTYPVRATVTWQISWSGGGESGTRPALTTTAQAQLRVVQAGALNSSGTG
;
A
#
# COMPACT_ATOMS: atom_id res chain seq x y z
N MET A 1 -32.36 -5.62 -12.59
CA MET A 1 -31.90 -6.66 -11.63
C MET A 1 -30.39 -6.56 -11.51
N VAL A 2 -29.91 -6.09 -10.36
CA VAL A 2 -28.48 -5.95 -10.07
C VAL A 2 -27.98 -7.34 -9.64
N ALA A 3 -27.10 -7.95 -10.42
CA ALA A 3 -26.50 -9.24 -10.08
C ALA A 3 -25.56 -9.09 -8.86
N PRO A 4 -25.51 -10.06 -7.93
CA PRO A 4 -24.64 -9.99 -6.77
C PRO A 4 -23.16 -10.01 -7.21
N ARG A 5 -22.39 -9.05 -6.72
CA ARG A 5 -20.93 -9.07 -6.80
C ARG A 5 -20.41 -10.21 -5.92
N VAL A 6 -19.47 -10.98 -6.43
CA VAL A 6 -18.75 -11.94 -5.60
C VAL A 6 -17.91 -11.14 -4.60
N ALA A 7 -18.37 -11.05 -3.37
CA ALA A 7 -17.58 -10.55 -2.27
C ALA A 7 -16.44 -11.55 -2.03
N GLY A 8 -15.22 -11.15 -2.32
CA GLY A 8 -14.06 -11.86 -1.81
C GLY A 8 -14.13 -11.83 -0.30
N THR A 9 -14.03 -12.98 0.34
CA THR A 9 -13.81 -13.05 1.79
C THR A 9 -12.48 -12.38 2.05
N SER A 10 -12.55 -11.14 2.55
CA SER A 10 -11.42 -10.42 3.10
C SER A 10 -10.97 -11.21 4.33
N GLY A 11 -9.88 -11.95 4.20
CA GLY A 11 -9.09 -12.38 5.33
C GLY A 11 -8.63 -11.12 6.05
N SER A 12 -9.29 -10.82 7.18
CA SER A 12 -8.94 -9.74 8.07
C SER A 12 -7.69 -10.16 8.83
N GLU A 13 -6.53 -9.94 8.21
CA GLU A 13 -5.27 -9.90 8.95
C GLU A 13 -4.60 -8.58 8.62
N GLY A 14 -4.53 -7.72 9.65
CA GLY A 14 -3.73 -6.52 9.63
C GLY A 14 -4.48 -5.20 9.59
N SER A 15 -5.63 -5.08 10.24
CA SER A 15 -6.04 -3.78 10.75
C SER A 15 -5.20 -3.47 11.99
N GLN A 16 -3.89 -3.27 11.77
CA GLN A 16 -3.10 -2.56 12.76
C GLN A 16 -3.36 -1.08 12.54
N ALA A 17 -3.87 -0.47 13.61
CA ALA A 17 -3.95 0.97 13.77
C ALA A 17 -2.70 1.62 13.17
N ALA A 18 -2.88 2.81 12.58
CA ALA A 18 -1.76 3.65 12.13
C ALA A 18 -0.95 4.04 13.37
N ASP A 19 -0.17 3.10 13.88
CA ASP A 19 0.72 3.31 15.01
C ASP A 19 1.74 4.38 14.64
N ALA A 20 1.91 5.29 15.58
CA ALA A 20 2.92 6.32 15.52
C ALA A 20 4.24 5.70 15.06
N ALA A 21 4.87 6.31 14.05
CA ALA A 21 6.16 5.82 13.56
C ALA A 21 7.07 5.50 14.74
N GLU A 22 7.64 4.31 14.75
CA GLU A 22 8.54 3.86 15.80
C GLU A 22 9.96 4.28 15.46
N CYS A 23 10.60 5.00 16.36
CA CYS A 23 12.01 5.27 16.31
C CYS A 23 12.73 4.43 17.39
N ARG A 24 14.05 4.33 17.29
CA ARG A 24 14.85 3.65 18.32
C ARG A 24 15.81 4.63 18.95
N ASP A 25 15.86 4.59 20.29
CA ASP A 25 16.85 5.35 21.05
C ASP A 25 18.24 4.69 20.99
N PHE A 26 19.24 5.32 21.63
CA PHE A 26 20.60 4.77 21.69
C PHE A 26 20.71 3.38 22.32
N GLY A 27 19.74 2.99 23.13
CA GLY A 27 19.66 1.65 23.74
C GLY A 27 18.90 0.66 22.88
N GLY A 28 18.46 1.05 21.68
CA GLY A 28 17.67 0.21 20.78
C GLY A 28 16.21 0.06 21.18
N ARG A 29 15.73 0.76 22.22
CA ARG A 29 14.32 0.74 22.66
C ARG A 29 13.47 1.48 21.63
N VAL A 30 12.32 0.92 21.33
CA VAL A 30 11.32 1.58 20.48
C VAL A 30 10.74 2.78 21.21
N VAL A 31 10.77 3.94 20.55
CA VAL A 31 10.22 5.20 21.05
C VAL A 31 9.38 5.86 19.94
N PRO A 32 8.38 6.70 20.28
CA PRO A 32 7.63 7.45 19.28
C PRO A 32 8.54 8.35 18.45
N CYS A 33 8.45 8.30 17.13
CA CYS A 33 9.19 9.27 16.28
C CYS A 33 8.64 10.68 16.35
N HIS A 34 7.40 10.84 16.79
CA HIS A 34 6.76 12.14 16.98
C HIS A 34 5.91 12.13 18.25
N ILE A 35 6.03 13.18 19.05
CA ILE A 35 5.19 13.40 20.22
C ILE A 35 4.49 14.74 20.04
N PRO A 36 3.14 14.79 20.11
CA PRO A 36 2.39 16.05 20.07
C PRO A 36 2.90 17.04 21.13
N GLY A 37 3.16 18.29 20.72
CA GLY A 37 3.68 19.35 21.59
C GLY A 37 5.17 19.24 21.97
N LYS A 38 5.89 18.23 21.47
CA LYS A 38 7.34 18.09 21.66
C LYS A 38 8.11 17.93 20.34
N GLY A 39 7.40 17.56 19.26
CA GLY A 39 7.98 17.46 17.92
C GLY A 39 8.56 16.08 17.60
N TRP A 40 9.65 16.05 16.84
CA TRP A 40 10.22 14.87 16.21
C TRP A 40 11.47 14.39 16.92
N PHE A 41 11.62 13.05 17.02
CA PHE A 41 12.78 12.44 17.63
C PHE A 41 14.05 12.73 16.82
N GLY A 42 15.05 13.33 17.47
CA GLY A 42 16.32 13.71 16.85
C GLY A 42 17.37 12.59 16.82
N GLY A 43 17.05 11.41 17.37
CA GLY A 43 18.04 10.34 17.56
C GLY A 43 18.97 10.55 18.75
N ASP A 44 18.86 11.67 19.45
CA ASP A 44 19.72 12.10 20.58
C ASP A 44 19.01 12.07 21.95
N GLY A 45 17.91 11.31 22.04
CA GLY A 45 17.07 11.25 23.24
C GLY A 45 16.20 12.49 23.44
N CYS A 46 16.10 13.35 22.43
CA CYS A 46 15.30 14.56 22.44
C CYS A 46 14.29 14.59 21.29
N TRP A 47 13.15 15.22 21.54
CA TRP A 47 12.15 15.54 20.52
C TRP A 47 12.24 17.03 20.19
N TRP A 48 12.38 17.34 18.92
CA TRP A 48 12.66 18.68 18.42
C TRP A 48 11.48 19.27 17.67
N GLN A 49 11.12 20.52 17.98
CA GLN A 49 10.12 21.29 17.24
C GLN A 49 10.66 22.68 16.92
N PRO A 50 10.16 23.37 15.89
CA PRO A 50 10.54 24.73 15.63
C PRO A 50 10.29 25.62 16.87
N ALA A 51 11.27 26.37 17.28
CA ALA A 51 11.12 27.36 18.37
C ALA A 51 10.24 28.51 17.89
N THR A 52 9.25 28.90 18.67
CA THR A 52 8.31 29.98 18.36
C THR A 52 8.11 30.89 19.59
N GLY A 53 7.63 32.10 19.38
CA GLY A 53 7.31 33.01 20.48
C GLY A 53 8.46 33.21 21.47
N ASN A 54 8.20 33.00 22.75
CA ASN A 54 9.19 33.17 23.82
C ASN A 54 10.37 32.22 23.74
N GLU A 55 10.13 30.99 23.19
CA GLU A 55 11.19 30.00 22.98
C GLU A 55 12.20 30.47 21.92
N LEU A 56 11.70 31.04 20.82
CA LEU A 56 12.55 31.64 19.80
C LEU A 56 13.34 32.83 20.35
N ALA A 57 12.69 33.72 21.10
CA ALA A 57 13.36 34.86 21.73
C ALA A 57 14.47 34.41 22.69
N ALA A 58 14.22 33.35 23.49
CA ALA A 58 15.23 32.82 24.41
C ALA A 58 16.40 32.17 23.63
N ALA A 59 16.12 31.46 22.55
CA ALA A 59 17.15 30.86 21.70
C ALA A 59 18.03 31.92 21.01
N GLU A 60 17.40 32.97 20.49
CA GLU A 60 18.11 34.10 19.84
C GLU A 60 18.93 34.91 20.82
N ALA A 61 18.45 35.10 22.05
CA ALA A 61 19.19 35.80 23.11
C ALA A 61 20.48 35.05 23.49
N GLY A 62 20.49 33.73 23.47
CA GLY A 62 21.65 32.89 23.79
C GLY A 62 22.59 32.63 22.62
N GLY A 63 22.08 32.60 21.38
CA GLY A 63 22.83 32.13 20.21
C GLY A 63 22.72 33.03 18.97
N GLY A 64 22.07 34.20 19.08
CA GLY A 64 21.87 35.10 17.95
C GLY A 64 20.77 34.65 16.97
N LYS A 65 20.47 35.51 16.02
CA LYS A 65 19.46 35.19 14.99
C LYS A 65 19.96 34.10 14.05
N ALA A 66 19.09 33.15 13.76
CA ALA A 66 19.41 32.14 12.77
C ALA A 66 19.45 32.74 11.35
N VAL A 67 20.47 32.37 10.58
CA VAL A 67 20.63 32.81 9.19
C VAL A 67 20.03 31.71 8.27
N PRO A 68 19.08 32.03 7.39
CA PRO A 68 18.51 31.05 6.48
C PRO A 68 19.59 30.28 5.67
N PRO A 69 19.46 28.97 5.48
CA PRO A 69 18.30 28.08 5.76
C PRO A 69 18.19 27.60 7.22
N GLN A 70 19.05 28.03 8.12
CA GLN A 70 19.03 27.63 9.53
C GLN A 70 17.81 28.20 10.26
N ARG A 71 17.27 27.42 11.20
CA ARG A 71 16.18 27.83 12.10
C ARG A 71 16.46 27.32 13.50
N TRP A 72 15.98 28.04 14.51
CA TRP A 72 16.03 27.59 15.89
C TRP A 72 14.97 26.54 16.17
N TYR A 73 15.38 25.49 16.87
CA TYR A 73 14.51 24.41 17.36
C TYR A 73 14.70 24.29 18.87
N ILE A 74 13.60 23.97 19.55
CA ILE A 74 13.58 23.58 20.95
C ILE A 74 13.50 22.09 21.05
N GLY A 75 14.39 21.48 21.81
CA GLY A 75 14.43 20.04 22.09
C GLY A 75 13.94 19.75 23.50
N SER A 76 12.90 18.92 23.60
CA SER A 76 12.46 18.33 24.88
C SER A 76 13.14 16.97 25.01
N CYS A 77 14.05 16.85 25.98
CA CYS A 77 14.78 15.61 26.22
C CYS A 77 14.19 14.90 27.43
N GLY A 78 13.96 13.59 27.33
CA GLY A 78 13.30 12.85 28.40
C GLY A 78 12.96 11.42 28.01
N ASP A 79 12.14 10.77 28.79
CA ASP A 79 11.67 9.41 28.53
C ASP A 79 10.17 9.41 28.24
N PRO A 80 9.76 9.13 27.00
CA PRO A 80 8.35 9.12 26.62
C PRO A 80 7.57 7.97 27.26
N LEU A 81 8.24 6.89 27.65
CA LEU A 81 7.59 5.71 28.23
C LEU A 81 7.17 5.97 29.69
N THR A 82 7.93 6.77 30.41
CA THR A 82 7.62 7.16 31.79
C THR A 82 6.99 8.56 31.86
N ASN A 83 6.81 9.22 30.72
CA ASN A 83 6.35 10.60 30.61
C ASN A 83 7.21 11.60 31.44
N PHE A 84 8.50 11.32 31.57
CA PHE A 84 9.45 12.13 32.33
C PHE A 84 10.13 13.16 31.44
N TRP A 85 9.82 14.44 31.64
CA TRP A 85 10.28 15.57 30.82
C TRP A 85 10.85 16.67 31.70
N PRO A 86 12.09 16.55 32.21
CA PRO A 86 12.65 17.53 33.08
C PRO A 86 12.95 18.84 32.33
N ALA A 87 12.50 19.97 32.86
CA ALA A 87 12.73 21.27 32.24
C ALA A 87 14.23 21.63 32.12
N SER A 88 15.06 21.04 32.98
CA SER A 88 16.52 21.20 32.92
C SER A 88 17.18 20.54 31.70
N LEU A 89 16.48 19.72 30.99
CA LEU A 89 16.93 19.03 29.77
C LEU A 89 16.35 19.67 28.51
N VAL A 90 15.76 20.84 28.57
CA VAL A 90 15.40 21.61 27.37
C VAL A 90 16.67 22.15 26.70
N ARG A 91 16.75 21.97 25.39
CA ARG A 91 17.90 22.40 24.58
C ARG A 91 17.47 23.23 23.40
N PHE A 92 18.32 24.15 22.96
CA PHE A 92 18.14 24.90 21.73
C PHE A 92 19.23 24.53 20.73
N ARG A 93 18.85 24.32 19.48
CA ARG A 93 19.78 24.09 18.39
C ARG A 93 19.32 24.76 17.11
N GLN A 94 20.30 25.17 16.32
CA GLN A 94 20.03 25.55 14.93
C GLN A 94 20.22 24.33 14.03
N PHE A 95 19.21 24.05 13.23
CA PHE A 95 19.32 23.06 12.18
C PHE A 95 19.13 23.73 10.83
N ALA A 96 19.98 23.40 9.87
CA ALA A 96 19.82 23.79 8.48
C ALA A 96 18.69 22.96 7.84
N GLY A 97 17.46 23.46 7.97
CA GLY A 97 16.30 22.80 7.32
C GLY A 97 15.94 21.42 7.84
N GLN A 98 16.47 20.97 8.96
CA GLN A 98 16.14 19.65 9.52
C GLN A 98 14.93 19.73 10.44
N GLY A 99 13.76 19.78 9.81
CA GLY A 99 12.60 19.05 10.29
C GLY A 99 12.84 17.55 10.18
N PRO A 100 11.85 16.70 10.44
CA PRO A 100 11.99 15.27 10.26
C PRO A 100 12.60 14.97 8.90
N SER A 101 13.51 14.00 8.83
CA SER A 101 14.19 13.68 7.57
C SER A 101 13.13 13.38 6.51
N ARG A 102 13.37 13.80 5.27
CA ARG A 102 12.46 13.52 4.14
C ARG A 102 12.16 12.03 4.05
N ASP A 103 13.15 11.19 4.31
CA ASP A 103 13.02 9.74 4.34
C ASP A 103 12.03 9.27 5.39
N LEU A 104 12.09 9.81 6.60
CA LEU A 104 11.14 9.47 7.66
C LEU A 104 9.70 9.85 7.28
N LEU A 105 9.52 11.06 6.71
CA LEU A 105 8.21 11.49 6.22
C LEU A 105 7.74 10.67 5.03
N ALA A 106 8.64 10.28 4.12
CA ALA A 106 8.31 9.39 3.02
C ALA A 106 7.81 8.04 3.54
N ASP A 107 8.50 7.45 4.50
CA ASP A 107 8.08 6.19 5.12
C ASP A 107 6.75 6.32 5.87
N GLN A 108 6.51 7.47 6.51
CA GLN A 108 5.20 7.74 7.12
C GLN A 108 4.09 7.88 6.08
N ALA A 109 4.35 8.59 4.98
CA ALA A 109 3.38 8.73 3.91
C ALA A 109 3.05 7.37 3.29
N VAL A 110 4.06 6.51 3.08
CA VAL A 110 3.87 5.13 2.59
C VAL A 110 3.01 4.31 3.55
N ARG A 111 3.25 4.37 4.85
CA ARG A 111 2.42 3.67 5.84
C ARG A 111 0.97 4.15 5.88
N ARG A 112 0.68 5.36 5.44
CA ARG A 112 -0.68 5.91 5.34
C ARG A 112 -1.41 5.52 4.05
N LEU A 113 -0.73 4.94 3.09
CA LEU A 113 -1.37 4.44 1.87
C LEU A 113 -2.44 3.41 2.21
N ARG A 114 -3.60 3.54 1.59
CA ARG A 114 -4.70 2.59 1.69
C ARG A 114 -4.86 1.91 0.33
N LEU A 115 -4.16 0.79 0.18
CA LEU A 115 -4.16 0.01 -1.05
C LEU A 115 -5.33 -0.99 -1.02
N PRO A 116 -6.24 -0.94 -2.01
CA PRO A 116 -7.36 -1.86 -2.04
C PRO A 116 -6.89 -3.27 -2.44
N ALA A 117 -7.57 -4.28 -1.91
CA ALA A 117 -7.47 -5.62 -2.48
C ALA A 117 -8.02 -5.60 -3.93
N PRO A 118 -7.39 -6.32 -4.88
CA PRO A 118 -7.88 -6.36 -6.25
C PRO A 118 -9.26 -7.01 -6.32
N LEU A 119 -10.19 -6.38 -7.02
CA LEU A 119 -11.47 -6.99 -7.34
C LEU A 119 -11.28 -7.89 -8.57
N ILE A 120 -11.36 -9.19 -8.32
CA ILE A 120 -11.19 -10.23 -9.35
C ILE A 120 -12.41 -10.27 -10.25
N GLU A 121 -12.18 -10.11 -11.55
CA GLU A 121 -13.19 -10.27 -12.58
C GLU A 121 -12.69 -11.29 -13.61
N VAL A 122 -13.61 -12.15 -14.08
CA VAL A 122 -13.32 -13.21 -15.06
C VAL A 122 -14.45 -13.35 -16.05
N ASN A 123 -14.15 -13.92 -17.20
CA ASN A 123 -15.18 -14.37 -18.13
C ASN A 123 -14.88 -15.84 -18.56
N PRO A 124 -15.82 -16.77 -18.48
CA PRO A 124 -17.22 -16.66 -18.01
C PRO A 124 -17.33 -16.16 -16.57
N ARG A 125 -18.35 -15.32 -16.33
CA ARG A 125 -18.55 -14.73 -15.00
C ARG A 125 -19.28 -15.71 -14.07
N PRO A 126 -18.84 -15.92 -12.83
CA PRO A 126 -19.60 -16.69 -11.85
C PRO A 126 -21.07 -16.23 -11.73
N PRO A 127 -22.04 -17.13 -11.58
CA PRO A 127 -21.87 -18.58 -11.28
C PRO A 127 -21.60 -19.48 -12.49
N ALA A 128 -21.50 -18.95 -13.71
CA ALA A 128 -21.15 -19.74 -14.87
C ALA A 128 -19.77 -20.42 -14.69
N PRO A 129 -19.64 -21.72 -15.02
CA PRO A 129 -18.37 -22.40 -14.89
C PRO A 129 -17.38 -21.99 -15.99
N GLN A 130 -16.10 -22.07 -15.68
CA GLN A 130 -15.05 -22.15 -16.69
C GLN A 130 -15.09 -23.55 -17.30
N VAL A 131 -14.85 -23.64 -18.59
CA VAL A 131 -14.85 -24.91 -19.31
C VAL A 131 -13.41 -25.25 -19.70
N VAL A 132 -12.97 -26.50 -19.49
CA VAL A 132 -11.62 -26.92 -19.92
C VAL A 132 -11.46 -26.73 -21.42
N PHE A 133 -10.25 -26.31 -21.83
CA PHE A 133 -9.87 -25.96 -23.21
C PHE A 133 -10.56 -24.72 -23.79
N VAL A 134 -11.39 -24.02 -23.00
CA VAL A 134 -11.97 -22.72 -23.37
C VAL A 134 -11.18 -21.61 -22.67
N PRO A 135 -10.77 -20.55 -23.39
CA PRO A 135 -10.04 -19.45 -22.77
C PRO A 135 -10.86 -18.74 -21.69
N THR A 136 -10.28 -18.61 -20.50
CA THR A 136 -10.77 -17.76 -19.41
C THR A 136 -10.10 -16.40 -19.50
N TRP A 137 -10.89 -15.34 -19.60
CA TRP A 137 -10.38 -13.96 -19.53
C TRP A 137 -10.25 -13.54 -18.08
N LEU A 138 -9.15 -12.85 -17.76
CA LEU A 138 -8.83 -12.39 -16.42
C LEU A 138 -8.62 -10.89 -16.45
N TRP A 139 -9.20 -10.15 -15.48
CA TRP A 139 -8.87 -8.75 -15.27
C TRP A 139 -9.16 -8.35 -13.82
N VAL A 140 -8.53 -7.25 -13.40
CA VAL A 140 -8.81 -6.56 -12.15
C VAL A 140 -9.78 -5.43 -12.46
N ASP A 141 -10.83 -5.27 -11.66
CA ASP A 141 -11.79 -4.17 -11.84
C ASP A 141 -11.05 -2.81 -11.83
N PRO A 142 -11.32 -1.93 -12.80
CA PRO A 142 -10.66 -0.65 -12.90
C PRO A 142 -10.75 0.22 -11.64
N GLY A 143 -11.80 0.08 -10.84
CA GLY A 143 -11.95 0.83 -9.58
C GLY A 143 -10.95 0.43 -8.52
N SER A 144 -10.39 -0.79 -8.58
CA SER A 144 -9.31 -1.26 -7.71
C SER A 144 -7.92 -1.12 -8.33
N TRP A 145 -7.81 -0.72 -9.61
CA TRP A 145 -6.57 -0.52 -10.34
C TRP A 145 -6.29 0.97 -10.57
N VAL A 146 -6.38 1.78 -9.54
CA VAL A 146 -6.14 3.22 -9.62
C VAL A 146 -5.06 3.63 -8.63
N GLU A 147 -4.29 4.61 -9.03
CA GLU A 147 -3.26 5.21 -8.20
C GLU A 147 -3.83 5.64 -6.83
N ARG A 148 -3.03 5.48 -5.79
CA ARG A 148 -3.35 5.90 -4.42
C ARG A 148 -2.23 6.78 -3.90
N SER A 149 -2.59 7.82 -3.19
CA SER A 149 -1.63 8.72 -2.56
C SER A 149 -1.95 8.97 -1.10
N ALA A 150 -0.91 9.30 -0.36
CA ALA A 150 -1.02 9.74 1.03
C ALA A 150 0.10 10.72 1.33
N THR A 151 -0.12 11.59 2.30
CA THR A 151 0.86 12.61 2.69
C THR A 151 1.26 12.46 4.14
N ALA A 152 2.48 12.90 4.44
CA ALA A 152 2.96 13.12 5.80
C ALA A 152 3.61 14.51 5.88
N SER A 153 3.33 15.23 6.95
CA SER A 153 3.84 16.58 7.12
C SER A 153 4.40 16.78 8.51
N ALA A 154 5.51 17.50 8.60
CA ALA A 154 6.05 17.99 9.85
C ALA A 154 7.03 19.15 9.61
N GLY A 155 7.11 20.09 10.55
CA GLY A 155 8.05 21.21 10.48
C GLY A 155 7.92 22.08 9.22
N GLY A 156 6.70 22.18 8.64
CA GLY A 156 6.48 22.90 7.38
C GLY A 156 6.88 22.13 6.11
N LEU A 157 7.41 20.90 6.25
CA LEU A 157 7.72 20.01 5.15
C LEU A 157 6.56 19.02 4.95
N THR A 158 6.11 18.86 3.70
CA THR A 158 5.13 17.86 3.31
C THR A 158 5.73 16.93 2.27
N ILE A 159 5.60 15.63 2.50
CA ILE A 159 5.97 14.58 1.55
C ILE A 159 4.71 13.84 1.14
N SER A 160 4.56 13.62 -0.16
CA SER A 160 3.52 12.78 -0.76
C SER A 160 4.11 11.45 -1.20
N ALA A 161 3.52 10.35 -0.78
CA ALA A 161 3.80 9.03 -1.33
C ALA A 161 2.68 8.64 -2.30
N THR A 162 3.06 8.02 -3.40
CA THR A 162 2.16 7.57 -4.46
C THR A 162 2.43 6.10 -4.74
N ALA A 163 1.35 5.31 -4.76
CA ALA A 163 1.36 3.90 -5.14
C ALA A 163 0.65 3.73 -6.48
N THR A 164 1.37 3.26 -7.49
CA THR A 164 0.85 3.01 -8.84
C THR A 164 0.82 1.50 -9.09
N PRO A 165 -0.35 0.91 -9.42
CA PRO A 165 -0.43 -0.51 -9.71
C PRO A 165 0.29 -0.81 -11.03
N ALA A 166 1.15 -1.83 -11.06
CA ALA A 166 2.02 -2.12 -12.20
C ALA A 166 1.76 -3.49 -12.82
N THR A 167 1.70 -4.53 -12.01
CA THR A 167 1.52 -5.91 -12.49
C THR A 167 0.53 -6.65 -11.62
N VAL A 168 -0.12 -7.66 -12.18
CA VAL A 168 -0.90 -8.64 -11.43
C VAL A 168 -0.40 -10.04 -11.75
N VAL A 169 -0.12 -10.81 -10.72
CA VAL A 169 0.20 -12.24 -10.82
C VAL A 169 -1.03 -13.03 -10.39
N TRP A 170 -1.49 -13.91 -11.28
CA TRP A 170 -2.60 -14.81 -11.05
C TRP A 170 -2.06 -16.21 -10.76
N SER A 171 -2.40 -16.78 -9.62
CA SER A 171 -2.25 -18.22 -9.36
C SER A 171 -3.59 -18.88 -9.64
N MET A 172 -3.62 -19.81 -10.60
CA MET A 172 -4.87 -20.34 -11.16
C MET A 172 -5.41 -21.55 -10.42
N GLY A 173 -4.69 -22.05 -9.40
CA GLY A 173 -5.10 -23.19 -8.58
C GLY A 173 -4.78 -24.57 -9.20
N ASP A 174 -4.47 -24.60 -10.49
CA ASP A 174 -4.06 -25.81 -11.23
C ASP A 174 -2.52 -25.97 -11.32
N GLY A 175 -1.77 -25.20 -10.51
CA GLY A 175 -0.32 -25.15 -10.53
C GLY A 175 0.27 -24.13 -11.51
N GLN A 176 -0.56 -23.50 -12.33
CA GLN A 176 -0.12 -22.49 -13.28
C GLN A 176 -0.21 -21.08 -12.69
N GLN A 177 0.67 -20.20 -13.20
CA GLN A 177 0.66 -18.77 -12.91
C GLN A 177 0.65 -17.97 -14.20
N VAL A 178 -0.03 -16.83 -14.17
CA VAL A 178 -0.08 -15.87 -15.27
C VAL A 178 0.32 -14.49 -14.74
N THR A 179 1.34 -13.89 -15.33
CA THR A 179 1.75 -12.51 -15.01
C THR A 179 1.25 -11.57 -16.10
N CYS A 180 0.52 -10.54 -15.69
CA CYS A 180 -0.04 -9.56 -16.59
C CYS A 180 0.50 -8.16 -16.26
N HIS A 181 0.97 -7.44 -17.27
CA HIS A 181 1.42 -6.06 -17.16
C HIS A 181 0.21 -5.13 -17.38
N GLY A 182 -0.44 -4.76 -16.29
CA GLY A 182 -1.68 -4.00 -16.27
C GLY A 182 -2.86 -4.80 -15.70
N PRO A 183 -4.06 -4.18 -15.66
CA PRO A 183 -5.24 -4.79 -15.05
C PRO A 183 -5.83 -5.98 -15.82
N GLY A 184 -5.42 -6.20 -17.05
CA GLY A 184 -6.09 -7.10 -17.97
C GLY A 184 -7.16 -6.40 -18.82
N THR A 185 -7.58 -7.05 -19.90
CA THR A 185 -8.64 -6.55 -20.79
C THR A 185 -9.98 -7.07 -20.31
N ARG A 186 -10.89 -6.15 -20.04
CA ARG A 186 -12.27 -6.49 -19.69
C ARG A 186 -12.99 -7.14 -20.89
N TRP A 187 -13.57 -8.32 -20.67
CA TRP A 187 -14.46 -8.92 -21.65
C TRP A 187 -15.77 -8.12 -21.75
N ARG A 188 -16.29 -8.01 -22.97
CA ARG A 188 -17.56 -7.30 -23.26
C ARG A 188 -18.52 -8.24 -24.00
N SER A 189 -19.81 -8.08 -23.75
CA SER A 189 -20.83 -8.79 -24.48
C SER A 189 -20.70 -8.56 -25.99
N GLY A 190 -20.83 -9.62 -26.79
CA GLY A 190 -20.63 -9.60 -28.24
C GLY A 190 -19.21 -9.94 -28.71
N MET A 191 -18.24 -10.04 -27.81
CA MET A 191 -16.94 -10.66 -28.16
C MET A 191 -17.09 -12.17 -28.30
N ASP A 192 -16.33 -12.76 -29.24
CA ASP A 192 -16.28 -14.18 -29.44
C ASP A 192 -15.71 -14.88 -28.18
N PRO A 193 -16.48 -15.75 -27.51
CA PRO A 193 -16.04 -16.40 -26.26
C PRO A 193 -14.89 -17.41 -26.48
N SER A 194 -14.60 -17.80 -27.72
CA SER A 194 -13.49 -18.70 -28.07
C SER A 194 -12.14 -17.96 -28.19
N LEU A 195 -12.16 -16.63 -28.28
CA LEU A 195 -10.94 -15.84 -28.38
C LEU A 195 -10.21 -15.74 -27.05
N ARG A 196 -8.90 -15.82 -27.12
CA ARG A 196 -8.03 -15.55 -25.98
C ARG A 196 -8.03 -14.07 -25.64
N SER A 197 -7.91 -13.75 -24.34
CA SER A 197 -7.69 -12.38 -23.91
C SER A 197 -6.39 -11.83 -24.52
N PRO A 198 -6.38 -10.61 -25.07
CA PRO A 198 -5.18 -10.01 -25.65
C PRO A 198 -4.11 -9.64 -24.60
N SER A 199 -4.46 -9.56 -23.34
CA SER A 199 -3.54 -9.08 -22.29
C SER A 199 -3.40 -10.02 -21.10
N CYS A 200 -4.47 -10.72 -20.71
CA CYS A 200 -4.47 -11.51 -19.50
C CYS A 200 -5.52 -12.62 -19.54
N GLY A 201 -5.11 -13.86 -19.57
CA GLY A 201 -6.03 -14.99 -19.62
C GLY A 201 -5.35 -16.32 -19.32
N HIS A 202 -6.17 -17.32 -19.07
CA HIS A 202 -5.75 -18.69 -18.77
C HIS A 202 -6.66 -19.69 -19.47
N THR A 203 -6.15 -20.90 -19.72
CA THR A 203 -6.96 -22.01 -20.26
C THR A 203 -6.73 -23.23 -19.40
N TYR A 204 -7.75 -23.67 -18.68
CA TYR A 204 -7.69 -24.87 -17.88
C TYR A 204 -7.65 -26.11 -18.78
N THR A 205 -6.80 -27.08 -18.44
CA THR A 205 -6.68 -28.34 -19.16
C THR A 205 -7.35 -29.52 -18.45
N ALA A 206 -7.72 -29.35 -17.20
CA ALA A 206 -8.43 -30.34 -16.40
C ALA A 206 -9.39 -29.65 -15.42
N ALA A 207 -10.48 -30.36 -15.09
CA ALA A 207 -11.35 -29.97 -13.99
C ALA A 207 -10.83 -30.60 -12.68
N PRO A 208 -10.83 -29.86 -11.55
CA PRO A 208 -10.39 -30.43 -10.27
C PRO A 208 -11.46 -31.41 -9.73
N PRO A 209 -11.06 -32.42 -8.94
CA PRO A 209 -12.03 -33.34 -8.30
C PRO A 209 -13.06 -32.63 -7.40
N SER A 210 -12.64 -31.49 -6.80
CA SER A 210 -13.51 -30.64 -5.98
C SER A 210 -14.50 -29.79 -6.78
N GLY A 211 -14.38 -29.76 -8.12
CA GLY A 211 -15.18 -28.92 -9.01
C GLY A 211 -14.77 -27.44 -9.02
N THR A 212 -13.84 -27.00 -8.14
CA THR A 212 -13.39 -25.61 -8.05
C THR A 212 -11.88 -25.50 -7.89
N TYR A 213 -11.29 -24.47 -8.50
CA TYR A 213 -9.91 -24.04 -8.25
C TYR A 213 -9.87 -22.76 -7.40
N PRO A 214 -9.00 -22.70 -6.38
CA PRO A 214 -8.72 -21.46 -5.66
C PRO A 214 -7.84 -20.56 -6.53
N VAL A 215 -8.38 -19.46 -7.00
CA VAL A 215 -7.65 -18.47 -7.80
C VAL A 215 -7.24 -17.31 -6.92
N ARG A 216 -5.99 -16.87 -7.05
CA ARG A 216 -5.43 -15.73 -6.31
C ARG A 216 -4.90 -14.70 -7.29
N ALA A 217 -5.25 -13.44 -7.09
CA ALA A 217 -4.68 -12.31 -7.78
C ALA A 217 -3.81 -11.50 -6.81
N THR A 218 -2.56 -11.27 -7.15
CA THR A 218 -1.62 -10.44 -6.38
C THR A 218 -1.19 -9.27 -7.23
N VAL A 219 -1.59 -8.06 -6.83
CA VAL A 219 -1.19 -6.81 -7.49
C VAL A 219 0.07 -6.28 -6.83
N THR A 220 1.06 -5.92 -7.65
CA THR A 220 2.27 -5.23 -7.23
C THR A 220 2.12 -3.73 -7.48
N TRP A 221 2.36 -2.93 -6.45
CA TRP A 221 2.30 -1.48 -6.45
C TRP A 221 3.71 -0.90 -6.42
N GLN A 222 4.05 -0.10 -7.42
CA GLN A 222 5.28 0.70 -7.40
C GLN A 222 5.07 1.91 -6.51
N ILE A 223 6.04 2.18 -5.64
CA ILE A 223 5.95 3.26 -4.66
C ILE A 223 6.97 4.34 -5.02
N SER A 224 6.46 5.54 -5.21
CA SER A 224 7.26 6.76 -5.34
C SER A 224 6.88 7.75 -4.26
N TRP A 225 7.76 8.71 -4.00
CA TRP A 225 7.48 9.82 -3.10
C TRP A 225 8.09 11.11 -3.64
N SER A 226 7.51 12.24 -3.29
CA SER A 226 8.01 13.57 -3.62
C SER A 226 7.65 14.59 -2.55
N GLY A 227 8.48 15.62 -2.40
CA GLY A 227 8.27 16.73 -1.51
C GLY A 227 9.58 17.37 -1.03
N GLY A 228 9.51 18.61 -0.56
CA GLY A 228 10.69 19.34 -0.11
C GLY A 228 11.81 19.50 -1.14
N GLY A 229 11.45 19.51 -2.44
CA GLY A 229 12.42 19.64 -3.53
C GLY A 229 13.13 18.33 -3.92
N GLU A 230 12.74 17.20 -3.35
CA GLU A 230 13.31 15.88 -3.63
C GLU A 230 12.23 14.84 -3.97
N SER A 231 12.64 13.76 -4.58
CA SER A 231 11.80 12.61 -4.90
C SER A 231 12.62 11.32 -4.86
N GLY A 232 11.92 10.19 -4.75
CA GLY A 232 12.56 8.88 -4.75
C GLY A 232 11.55 7.75 -4.80
N THR A 233 12.03 6.54 -4.65
CA THR A 233 11.21 5.32 -4.64
C THR A 233 11.32 4.61 -3.30
N ARG A 234 10.38 3.69 -3.05
CA ARG A 234 10.39 2.75 -1.93
C ARG A 234 10.15 1.33 -2.45
N PRO A 235 10.45 0.30 -1.66
CA PRO A 235 10.13 -1.06 -2.01
C PRO A 235 8.66 -1.21 -2.40
N ALA A 236 8.40 -2.01 -3.43
CA ALA A 236 7.05 -2.26 -3.90
C ALA A 236 6.19 -2.91 -2.81
N LEU A 237 4.91 -2.56 -2.79
CA LEU A 237 3.91 -3.19 -1.93
C LEU A 237 3.04 -4.13 -2.75
N THR A 238 2.40 -5.08 -2.07
CA THR A 238 1.48 -6.00 -2.71
C THR A 238 0.12 -6.04 -2.01
N THR A 239 -0.93 -6.24 -2.80
CA THR A 239 -2.27 -6.56 -2.30
C THR A 239 -2.79 -7.79 -2.99
N THR A 240 -3.55 -8.61 -2.27
CA THR A 240 -3.99 -9.92 -2.76
C THR A 240 -5.49 -10.11 -2.53
N ALA A 241 -6.14 -10.78 -3.47
CA ALA A 241 -7.50 -11.29 -3.31
C ALA A 241 -7.57 -12.75 -3.80
N GLN A 242 -8.60 -13.47 -3.34
CA GLN A 242 -8.86 -14.85 -3.73
C GLN A 242 -10.32 -15.02 -4.17
N ALA A 243 -10.54 -15.96 -5.09
CA ALA A 243 -11.85 -16.39 -5.54
C ALA A 243 -11.84 -17.88 -5.82
N GLN A 244 -13.01 -18.50 -5.75
CA GLN A 244 -13.19 -19.90 -6.20
C GLN A 244 -13.79 -19.89 -7.59
N LEU A 245 -13.12 -20.52 -8.56
CA LEU A 245 -13.65 -20.68 -9.90
C LEU A 245 -14.09 -22.14 -10.11
N ARG A 246 -15.36 -22.29 -10.43
CA ARG A 246 -15.90 -23.59 -10.84
C ARG A 246 -15.35 -23.93 -12.22
N VAL A 247 -14.77 -25.13 -12.38
CA VAL A 247 -14.21 -25.59 -13.65
C VAL A 247 -14.82 -26.95 -13.97
N VAL A 248 -15.33 -27.09 -15.18
CA VAL A 248 -16.02 -28.29 -15.65
C VAL A 248 -15.47 -28.81 -16.99
N GLN A 249 -15.61 -30.10 -17.24
CA GLN A 249 -15.40 -30.64 -18.58
C GLN A 249 -16.68 -30.47 -19.41
N ALA A 250 -16.54 -30.14 -20.69
CA ALA A 250 -17.66 -30.25 -21.61
C ALA A 250 -17.99 -31.73 -21.82
N GLY A 251 -19.15 -32.18 -21.35
CA GLY A 251 -19.65 -33.51 -21.67
C GLY A 251 -20.08 -33.57 -23.15
N ALA A 252 -19.54 -34.49 -23.91
CA ALA A 252 -20.12 -34.82 -25.21
C ALA A 252 -21.47 -35.49 -24.96
N LEU A 253 -22.57 -34.87 -25.34
CA LEU A 253 -23.86 -35.52 -25.46
C LEU A 253 -23.80 -36.45 -26.69
N ASN A 254 -23.46 -37.72 -26.49
CA ASN A 254 -23.74 -38.72 -27.49
C ASN A 254 -25.28 -38.87 -27.55
N SER A 255 -25.91 -38.22 -28.49
CA SER A 255 -27.26 -38.60 -28.92
C SER A 255 -27.13 -39.91 -29.67
N SER A 256 -27.30 -41.05 -28.98
CA SER A 256 -27.55 -42.30 -29.62
C SER A 256 -28.90 -42.20 -30.35
N GLY A 257 -28.83 -41.89 -31.64
CA GLY A 257 -29.97 -42.02 -32.52
C GLY A 257 -30.35 -43.50 -32.59
N THR A 258 -31.43 -43.87 -31.91
CA THR A 258 -32.15 -45.12 -32.22
C THR A 258 -32.84 -44.92 -33.55
N GLY A 259 -32.32 -45.59 -34.60
CA GLY A 259 -32.99 -45.80 -35.87
C GLY A 259 -34.11 -46.85 -35.73
#